data_c51eede7763cb4005f5fd04f91233f06
#
_entry.id   c51eede7763cb4005f5fd04f91233f06
#
_cell.length_a   1.000
_cell.length_b   1.000
_cell.length_c   1.000
_cell.angle_alpha   90.00
_cell.angle_beta   90.00
_cell.angle_gamma   90.00
#
_symmetry.space_group_name_H-M   'P 1'
#
loop_
_entity.id
_entity.type
_entity.pdbx_description
1 polymer ?
#
loop_
_entity_poly.entity_id
_entity_poly.type
_entity_poly.pdbx_seq_one_letter_code
_entity_poly.pdbx_strand_id
1 'polypeptide(L)'
;MKEIINKHVIDWVEDNILSLEHIDRLVVKTGYSRRTLEIWFKHQFHQSLGEYMLRRRMSYAASLLRMTSLPVTEIAHIFQYHSGQGFARAFKKLIGKTPSQYRSDEIWDFQRYHPSLLLEGLRKPDVKICRLARTFSYNDTLTEYDHIFNPAIQDVTKRLKKLLLDHRGKVKEIAIGGRRPEGLDKSRENMAEVIIDYLSPDNTSHQKQEYHFSGKYAVMRYDGTWSAYGKLSKKNYLWVMSYHQFRLRNETHLMTFHSCSEDKVVFDIYIPIV
;
A
#
# COMPACT_ATOMS: atom_id res chain seq x y z
N MET A 1 16.13 17.21 21.20
CA MET A 1 16.24 18.18 20.06
C MET A 1 16.59 17.48 18.76
N LYS A 2 17.69 16.69 18.66
CA LYS A 2 18.10 15.98 17.43
C LYS A 2 17.02 14.99 16.91
N GLU A 3 16.37 14.26 17.79
CA GLU A 3 15.28 13.33 17.43
C GLU A 3 14.07 14.03 16.82
N ILE A 4 13.71 15.20 17.37
CA ILE A 4 12.61 16.02 16.85
C ILE A 4 12.95 16.50 15.44
N ILE A 5 14.19 16.98 15.23
CA ILE A 5 14.64 17.43 13.91
C ILE A 5 14.64 16.26 12.92
N ASN A 6 15.17 15.10 13.31
CA ASN A 6 15.17 13.92 12.43
C ASN A 6 13.76 13.45 12.09
N LYS A 7 12.81 13.56 13.02
CA LYS A 7 11.39 13.31 12.69
C LYS A 7 10.88 14.28 11.63
N HIS A 8 11.14 15.58 11.77
CA HIS A 8 10.79 16.57 10.76
C HIS A 8 11.46 16.31 9.39
N VAL A 9 12.71 15.80 9.41
CA VAL A 9 13.42 15.41 8.18
C VAL A 9 12.68 14.25 7.51
N ILE A 10 12.26 13.23 8.27
CA ILE A 10 11.52 12.09 7.71
C ILE A 10 10.15 12.53 7.19
N ASP A 11 9.39 13.31 7.98
CA ASP A 11 8.09 13.86 7.56
C ASP A 11 8.25 14.61 6.23
N TRP A 12 9.25 15.49 6.14
CA TRP A 12 9.53 16.23 4.91
C TRP A 12 9.87 15.30 3.73
N VAL A 13 10.68 14.28 3.93
CA VAL A 13 11.01 13.29 2.87
C VAL A 13 9.75 12.60 2.39
N GLU A 14 8.89 12.13 3.30
CA GLU A 14 7.68 11.39 2.94
C GLU A 14 6.66 12.29 2.19
N ASP A 15 6.55 13.57 2.59
CA ASP A 15 5.67 14.53 1.93
C ASP A 15 6.18 14.95 0.54
N ASN A 16 7.51 14.87 0.33
CA ASN A 16 8.17 15.34 -0.89
C ASN A 16 8.77 14.20 -1.73
N ILE A 17 8.38 12.95 -1.49
CA ILE A 17 8.99 11.80 -2.15
C ILE A 17 8.78 11.80 -3.67
N LEU A 18 7.65 12.33 -4.14
CA LEU A 18 7.29 12.49 -5.54
C LEU A 18 7.63 13.87 -6.10
N SER A 19 7.92 14.84 -5.24
CA SER A 19 8.27 16.20 -5.66
C SER A 19 9.78 16.35 -5.86
N LEU A 20 10.15 17.41 -6.63
CA LEU A 20 11.54 17.81 -6.82
C LEU A 20 12.08 18.67 -5.69
N GLU A 21 11.39 18.78 -4.57
CA GLU A 21 11.88 19.67 -3.56
C GLU A 21 13.30 19.29 -3.14
N HIS A 22 14.22 20.20 -3.43
CA HIS A 22 15.62 20.04 -3.06
C HIS A 22 15.76 20.08 -1.54
N ILE A 23 16.68 19.28 -1.02
CA ILE A 23 17.06 19.27 0.40
C ILE A 23 17.40 20.67 0.94
N ASP A 24 17.71 21.61 0.06
CA ASP A 24 17.99 23.01 0.42
C ASP A 24 16.76 23.71 1.03
N ARG A 25 15.55 23.33 0.64
CA ARG A 25 14.33 23.82 1.30
C ARG A 25 14.18 23.28 2.73
N LEU A 26 14.60 22.05 2.97
CA LEU A 26 14.65 21.49 4.31
C LEU A 26 15.68 22.25 5.18
N VAL A 27 16.83 22.60 4.61
CA VAL A 27 17.86 23.45 5.25
C VAL A 27 17.26 24.79 5.69
N VAL A 28 16.56 25.47 4.79
CA VAL A 28 15.88 26.74 5.11
C VAL A 28 14.81 26.56 6.21
N LYS A 29 13.99 25.51 6.09
CA LYS A 29 12.89 25.25 7.02
C LYS A 29 13.36 24.87 8.42
N THR A 30 14.48 24.17 8.52
CA THR A 30 15.02 23.71 9.81
C THR A 30 16.02 24.66 10.43
N GLY A 31 16.63 25.55 9.65
CA GLY A 31 17.71 26.44 10.08
C GLY A 31 19.06 25.75 10.30
N TYR A 32 19.18 24.45 9.96
CA TYR A 32 20.43 23.69 10.09
C TYR A 32 21.09 23.47 8.75
N SER A 33 22.42 23.43 8.73
CA SER A 33 23.15 23.15 7.49
C SER A 33 22.85 21.72 7.00
N ARG A 34 22.90 21.51 5.68
CA ARG A 34 22.77 20.19 5.06
C ARG A 34 23.70 19.17 5.70
N ARG A 35 24.96 19.55 5.94
CA ARG A 35 25.95 18.67 6.60
C ARG A 35 25.51 18.23 7.99
N THR A 36 24.94 19.16 8.77
CA THR A 36 24.43 18.86 10.12
C THR A 36 23.29 17.85 10.07
N LEU A 37 22.31 18.07 9.17
CA LEU A 37 21.18 17.16 8.99
C LEU A 37 21.63 15.75 8.55
N GLU A 38 22.55 15.68 7.59
CA GLU A 38 23.10 14.40 7.13
C GLU A 38 23.86 13.64 8.24
N ILE A 39 24.65 14.33 9.06
CA ILE A 39 25.37 13.73 10.19
C ILE A 39 24.39 13.19 11.23
N TRP A 40 23.39 13.97 11.63
CA TRP A 40 22.41 13.57 12.63
C TRP A 40 21.54 12.42 12.13
N PHE A 41 21.09 12.48 10.89
CA PHE A 41 20.30 11.43 10.26
C PHE A 41 21.09 10.11 10.21
N LYS A 42 22.34 10.16 9.73
CA LYS A 42 23.21 8.98 9.66
C LYS A 42 23.53 8.38 11.05
N HIS A 43 23.72 9.24 12.04
CA HIS A 43 23.95 8.80 13.42
C HIS A 43 22.76 8.05 13.99
N GLN A 44 21.52 8.53 13.74
CA GLN A 44 20.30 7.94 14.30
C GLN A 44 19.83 6.70 13.53
N PHE A 45 19.92 6.73 12.18
CA PHE A 45 19.33 5.70 11.34
C PHE A 45 20.35 4.80 10.62
N HIS A 46 21.64 4.96 10.91
CA HIS A 46 22.75 4.17 10.35
C HIS A 46 22.80 4.14 8.82
N GLN A 47 22.16 5.09 8.14
CA GLN A 47 22.16 5.26 6.70
C GLN A 47 22.17 6.75 6.34
N SER A 48 22.68 7.11 5.16
CA SER A 48 22.66 8.50 4.72
C SER A 48 21.24 8.93 4.33
N LEU A 49 20.94 10.24 4.46
CA LEU A 49 19.66 10.79 4.05
C LEU A 49 19.38 10.56 2.55
N GLY A 50 20.42 10.75 1.70
CA GLY A 50 20.30 10.49 0.27
C GLY A 50 19.98 9.02 -0.07
N GLU A 51 20.60 8.09 0.66
CA GLU A 51 20.29 6.67 0.50
C GLU A 51 18.86 6.33 0.93
N TYR A 52 18.42 6.87 2.05
CA TYR A 52 17.04 6.72 2.52
C TYR A 52 16.04 7.24 1.48
N MET A 53 16.22 8.47 0.98
CA MET A 53 15.37 9.05 -0.05
C MET A 53 15.32 8.18 -1.31
N LEU A 54 16.47 7.70 -1.78
CA LEU A 54 16.53 6.85 -2.97
C LEU A 54 15.78 5.52 -2.77
N ARG A 55 15.99 4.85 -1.63
CA ARG A 55 15.30 3.60 -1.29
C ARG A 55 13.79 3.81 -1.18
N ARG A 56 13.35 4.90 -0.53
CA ARG A 56 11.92 5.24 -0.45
C ARG A 56 11.31 5.47 -1.83
N ARG A 57 11.97 6.25 -2.69
CA ARG A 57 11.51 6.51 -4.07
C ARG A 57 11.39 5.21 -4.88
N MET A 58 12.34 4.29 -4.75
CA MET A 58 12.26 2.99 -5.44
C MET A 58 11.14 2.10 -4.89
N SER A 59 10.86 2.15 -3.59
CA SER A 59 9.71 1.45 -2.99
C SER A 59 8.38 2.01 -3.46
N TYR A 60 8.26 3.34 -3.61
CA TYR A 60 7.09 3.96 -4.23
C TYR A 60 6.94 3.58 -5.70
N ALA A 61 8.03 3.59 -6.46
CA ALA A 61 8.02 3.13 -7.85
C ALA A 61 7.59 1.66 -7.96
N ALA A 62 8.03 0.80 -7.04
CA ALA A 62 7.61 -0.59 -6.96
C ALA A 62 6.08 -0.72 -6.74
N SER A 63 5.52 0.10 -5.87
CA SER A 63 4.05 0.13 -5.67
C SER A 63 3.31 0.61 -6.92
N LEU A 64 3.77 1.70 -7.58
CA LEU A 64 3.18 2.16 -8.84
C LEU A 64 3.22 1.09 -9.93
N LEU A 65 4.35 0.38 -10.07
CA LEU A 65 4.48 -0.70 -11.04
C LEU A 65 3.47 -1.82 -10.82
N ARG A 66 3.14 -2.15 -9.57
CA ARG A 66 2.23 -3.25 -9.24
C ARG A 66 0.76 -2.85 -9.28
N MET A 67 0.46 -1.62 -8.89
CA MET A 67 -0.92 -1.20 -8.60
C MET A 67 -1.52 -0.29 -9.66
N THR A 68 -0.72 0.24 -10.62
CA THR A 68 -1.20 1.16 -11.66
C THR A 68 -0.86 0.67 -13.06
N SER A 69 -1.57 1.21 -14.06
CA SER A 69 -1.28 0.98 -15.48
C SER A 69 -0.25 1.97 -16.07
N LEU A 70 0.28 2.90 -15.26
CA LEU A 70 1.29 3.87 -15.70
C LEU A 70 2.44 3.19 -16.47
N PRO A 71 2.79 3.66 -17.66
CA PRO A 71 3.96 3.18 -18.39
C PRO A 71 5.23 3.31 -17.53
N VAL A 72 6.19 2.40 -17.72
CA VAL A 72 7.49 2.46 -17.01
C VAL A 72 8.21 3.78 -17.26
N THR A 73 8.06 4.34 -18.45
CA THR A 73 8.60 5.66 -18.83
C THR A 73 7.98 6.79 -18.06
N GLU A 74 6.67 6.76 -17.81
CA GLU A 74 5.97 7.75 -17.00
C GLU A 74 6.40 7.64 -15.53
N ILE A 75 6.53 6.43 -15.01
CA ILE A 75 7.07 6.22 -13.66
C ILE A 75 8.49 6.76 -13.56
N ALA A 76 9.36 6.50 -14.54
CA ALA A 76 10.69 7.07 -14.59
C ALA A 76 10.65 8.61 -14.56
N HIS A 77 9.74 9.23 -15.30
CA HIS A 77 9.55 10.67 -15.34
C HIS A 77 9.06 11.24 -13.99
N ILE A 78 8.08 10.59 -13.35
CA ILE A 78 7.60 10.97 -11.99
C ILE A 78 8.76 11.04 -10.99
N PHE A 79 9.69 10.08 -11.07
CA PHE A 79 10.89 10.07 -10.21
C PHE A 79 12.08 10.81 -10.81
N GLN A 80 11.88 11.53 -11.92
CA GLN A 80 12.80 12.47 -12.57
C GLN A 80 14.09 11.84 -13.06
N TYR A 81 13.97 10.66 -13.58
CA TYR A 81 15.03 10.08 -14.37
C TYR A 81 14.98 10.65 -15.80
N HIS A 82 16.12 11.12 -16.29
CA HIS A 82 16.23 11.61 -17.67
C HIS A 82 15.96 10.54 -18.73
N SER A 83 16.03 9.26 -18.35
CA SER A 83 15.72 8.15 -19.27
C SER A 83 15.14 6.95 -18.52
N GLY A 84 14.27 6.20 -19.21
CA GLY A 84 13.75 4.93 -18.70
C GLY A 84 14.86 3.90 -18.41
N GLN A 85 15.96 3.94 -19.17
CA GLN A 85 17.11 3.06 -18.97
C GLN A 85 17.85 3.39 -17.66
N GLY A 86 18.04 4.69 -17.36
CA GLY A 86 18.64 5.15 -16.11
C GLY A 86 17.82 4.71 -14.91
N PHE A 87 16.50 4.90 -14.99
CA PHE A 87 15.54 4.41 -13.98
C PHE A 87 15.63 2.89 -13.82
N ALA A 88 15.58 2.13 -14.93
CA ALA A 88 15.59 0.66 -14.89
C ALA A 88 16.87 0.11 -14.24
N ARG A 89 18.02 0.74 -14.47
CA ARG A 89 19.31 0.37 -13.82
C ARG A 89 19.25 0.65 -12.31
N ALA A 90 18.78 1.83 -11.91
CA ALA A 90 18.67 2.20 -10.49
C ALA A 90 17.68 1.30 -9.76
N PHE A 91 16.51 1.05 -10.36
CA PHE A 91 15.49 0.16 -9.83
C PHE A 91 16.01 -1.26 -9.66
N LYS A 92 16.64 -1.84 -10.72
CA LYS A 92 17.22 -3.19 -10.65
C LYS A 92 18.31 -3.31 -9.58
N LYS A 93 19.14 -2.29 -9.42
CA LYS A 93 20.20 -2.27 -8.39
C LYS A 93 19.62 -2.38 -6.97
N LEU A 94 18.49 -1.72 -6.69
CA LEU A 94 17.90 -1.67 -5.36
C LEU A 94 16.87 -2.77 -5.12
N ILE A 95 16.01 -3.03 -6.09
CA ILE A 95 14.90 -3.99 -5.97
C ILE A 95 15.28 -5.39 -6.45
N GLY A 96 16.32 -5.51 -7.30
CA GLY A 96 16.84 -6.79 -7.79
C GLY A 96 16.25 -7.27 -9.12
N LYS A 97 15.17 -6.68 -9.59
CA LYS A 97 14.49 -6.98 -10.86
C LYS A 97 14.36 -5.71 -11.69
N THR A 98 14.26 -5.84 -13.01
CA THR A 98 13.89 -4.68 -13.85
C THR A 98 12.45 -4.26 -13.58
N PRO A 99 12.07 -3.00 -13.86
CA PRO A 99 10.68 -2.53 -13.67
C PRO A 99 9.66 -3.43 -14.37
N SER A 100 9.92 -3.84 -15.61
CA SER A 100 9.00 -4.70 -16.36
C SER A 100 8.89 -6.10 -15.75
N GLN A 101 10.02 -6.71 -15.36
CA GLN A 101 10.00 -7.99 -14.63
C GLN A 101 9.25 -7.90 -13.33
N TYR A 102 9.48 -6.82 -12.55
CA TYR A 102 8.78 -6.62 -11.28
C TYR A 102 7.28 -6.44 -11.46
N ARG A 103 6.85 -5.76 -12.53
CA ARG A 103 5.44 -5.55 -12.89
C ARG A 103 4.73 -6.84 -13.25
N SER A 104 5.38 -7.72 -14.04
CA SER A 104 4.79 -8.96 -14.56
C SER A 104 4.92 -10.16 -13.64
N ASP A 105 5.65 -10.01 -12.53
CA ASP A 105 5.88 -11.10 -11.59
C ASP A 105 4.56 -11.56 -10.93
N GLU A 106 4.34 -12.86 -10.82
CA GLU A 106 3.20 -13.42 -10.09
C GLU A 106 3.31 -13.17 -8.58
N ILE A 107 4.54 -13.05 -8.06
CA ILE A 107 4.82 -12.83 -6.65
C ILE A 107 5.22 -11.37 -6.42
N TRP A 108 4.52 -10.69 -5.53
CA TRP A 108 4.93 -9.38 -5.05
C TRP A 108 5.88 -9.54 -3.86
N ASP A 109 7.17 -9.34 -4.13
CA ASP A 109 8.24 -9.55 -3.16
C ASP A 109 8.56 -8.25 -2.40
N PHE A 110 8.43 -8.29 -1.07
CA PHE A 110 8.69 -7.16 -0.17
C PHE A 110 10.07 -7.23 0.52
N GLN A 111 10.91 -8.22 0.20
CA GLN A 111 12.22 -8.38 0.85
C GLN A 111 13.15 -7.17 0.69
N ARG A 112 13.01 -6.45 -0.42
CA ARG A 112 13.80 -5.24 -0.72
C ARG A 112 12.97 -3.96 -0.71
N TYR A 113 11.76 -4.01 -0.19
CA TYR A 113 10.92 -2.84 -0.01
C TYR A 113 11.33 -2.12 1.27
N HIS A 114 11.55 -0.81 1.20
CA HIS A 114 11.92 0.03 2.35
C HIS A 114 10.71 0.81 2.83
N PRO A 115 10.14 0.48 4.00
CA PRO A 115 9.06 1.25 4.59
C PRO A 115 9.54 2.62 5.07
N SER A 116 8.59 3.51 5.40
CA SER A 116 8.92 4.78 6.02
C SER A 116 9.45 4.59 7.43
N LEU A 117 10.51 5.33 7.78
CA LEU A 117 11.04 5.39 9.14
C LEU A 117 10.06 6.02 10.14
N LEU A 118 9.02 6.73 9.68
CA LEU A 118 7.92 7.19 10.56
C LEU A 118 7.20 6.05 11.27
N LEU A 119 7.30 4.86 10.70
CA LEU A 119 6.65 3.65 11.23
C LEU A 119 7.56 2.90 12.21
N GLU A 120 8.85 3.26 12.29
CA GLU A 120 9.77 2.76 13.31
C GLU A 120 9.35 3.35 14.67
N GLY A 121 9.07 2.52 15.63
CA GLY A 121 8.57 2.93 16.95
C GLY A 121 7.06 2.85 17.11
N LEU A 122 6.29 2.66 16.05
CA LEU A 122 4.90 2.24 16.19
C LEU A 122 4.84 0.80 16.72
N ARG A 123 3.77 0.50 17.47
CA ARG A 123 3.51 -0.87 17.89
C ARG A 123 3.45 -1.77 16.66
N LYS A 124 4.32 -2.78 16.64
CA LYS A 124 4.36 -3.78 15.57
C LYS A 124 2.98 -4.40 15.40
N PRO A 125 2.46 -4.49 14.16
CA PRO A 125 1.21 -5.18 13.93
C PRO A 125 1.33 -6.64 14.35
N ASP A 126 0.34 -7.12 15.07
CA ASP A 126 0.23 -8.54 15.39
C ASP A 126 -0.24 -9.26 14.11
N VAL A 127 0.63 -10.09 13.55
CA VAL A 127 0.36 -10.87 12.35
C VAL A 127 0.41 -12.34 12.70
N LYS A 128 -0.70 -13.03 12.48
CA LYS A 128 -0.78 -14.48 12.63
C LYS A 128 -0.67 -15.15 11.27
N ILE A 129 -0.01 -16.30 11.21
CA ILE A 129 0.05 -17.10 10.00
C ILE A 129 -0.94 -18.26 10.15
N CYS A 130 -1.79 -18.45 9.15
CA CYS A 130 -2.70 -19.59 9.10
C CYS A 130 -2.71 -20.25 7.71
N ARG A 131 -3.31 -21.41 7.62
CA ARG A 131 -3.66 -22.05 6.35
C ARG A 131 -5.17 -22.02 6.18
N LEU A 132 -5.64 -21.61 5.01
CA LEU A 132 -7.03 -21.68 4.64
C LEU A 132 -7.25 -22.81 3.63
N ALA A 133 -8.46 -23.34 3.65
CA ALA A 133 -9.04 -24.22 2.65
C ALA A 133 -10.56 -23.95 2.67
N ARG A 134 -10.97 -22.77 2.17
CA ARG A 134 -12.36 -22.32 2.21
C ARG A 134 -12.79 -21.85 0.83
N THR A 135 -14.04 -22.10 0.49
CA THR A 135 -14.70 -21.59 -0.70
C THR A 135 -15.83 -20.66 -0.29
N PHE A 136 -15.90 -19.52 -0.93
CA PHE A 136 -16.99 -18.56 -0.76
C PHE A 136 -17.60 -18.26 -2.11
N SER A 137 -18.92 -18.08 -2.13
CA SER A 137 -19.66 -17.68 -3.32
C SER A 137 -20.22 -16.27 -3.11
N TYR A 138 -19.94 -15.40 -4.03
CA TYR A 138 -20.41 -14.02 -4.05
C TYR A 138 -21.33 -13.78 -5.24
N ASN A 139 -22.32 -12.90 -5.10
CA ASN A 139 -23.34 -12.61 -6.12
C ASN A 139 -23.41 -11.14 -6.49
N ASP A 140 -22.54 -10.31 -5.90
CA ASP A 140 -22.51 -8.88 -6.17
C ASP A 140 -21.08 -8.34 -6.11
N THR A 141 -20.80 -7.29 -6.88
CA THR A 141 -19.47 -6.71 -7.04
C THR A 141 -19.54 -5.19 -6.97
N LEU A 142 -18.65 -4.62 -6.18
CA LEU A 142 -18.40 -3.19 -6.12
C LEU A 142 -17.00 -2.89 -6.68
N THR A 143 -16.93 -1.97 -7.63
CA THR A 143 -15.65 -1.50 -8.19
C THR A 143 -15.44 -0.04 -7.82
N GLU A 144 -14.26 0.27 -7.31
CA GLU A 144 -13.82 1.63 -6.98
C GLU A 144 -12.38 1.87 -7.45
N TYR A 145 -12.04 3.15 -7.64
CA TYR A 145 -10.68 3.55 -8.02
C TYR A 145 -10.01 4.28 -6.88
N ASP A 146 -8.79 3.87 -6.56
CA ASP A 146 -8.06 4.37 -5.40
C ASP A 146 -6.74 5.03 -5.79
N HIS A 147 -6.53 6.26 -5.29
CA HIS A 147 -5.24 6.92 -5.37
C HIS A 147 -4.26 6.34 -4.36
N ILE A 148 -3.30 5.56 -4.84
CA ILE A 148 -2.40 4.76 -4.01
C ILE A 148 -1.65 5.61 -2.97
N PHE A 149 -1.26 6.84 -3.33
CA PHE A 149 -0.41 7.69 -2.49
C PHE A 149 -1.09 8.94 -1.95
N ASN A 150 -2.40 9.10 -2.16
CA ASN A 150 -3.14 10.20 -1.57
C ASN A 150 -3.98 9.71 -0.37
N PRO A 151 -3.50 9.87 0.87
CA PRO A 151 -4.23 9.42 2.05
C PRO A 151 -5.49 10.24 2.34
N ALA A 152 -5.65 11.40 1.70
CA ALA A 152 -6.87 12.22 1.83
C ALA A 152 -8.05 11.61 1.05
N ILE A 153 -7.76 10.84 0.00
CA ILE A 153 -8.78 10.17 -0.81
C ILE A 153 -9.05 8.79 -0.19
N GLN A 154 -10.24 8.62 0.36
CA GLN A 154 -10.65 7.42 1.11
C GLN A 154 -11.93 6.81 0.51
N ASP A 155 -12.07 6.86 -0.82
CA ASP A 155 -13.33 6.48 -1.46
C ASP A 155 -13.64 5.00 -1.28
N VAL A 156 -12.64 4.12 -1.39
CA VAL A 156 -12.78 2.68 -1.09
C VAL A 156 -13.27 2.47 0.35
N THR A 157 -12.69 3.18 1.33
CA THR A 157 -13.10 3.06 2.74
C THR A 157 -14.53 3.54 2.96
N LYS A 158 -14.92 4.66 2.33
CA LYS A 158 -16.29 5.19 2.42
C LYS A 158 -17.31 4.24 1.80
N ARG A 159 -16.96 3.68 0.63
CA ARG A 159 -17.83 2.73 -0.06
C ARG A 159 -17.97 1.42 0.71
N LEU A 160 -16.87 0.91 1.26
CA LEU A 160 -16.88 -0.29 2.11
C LEU A 160 -17.74 -0.05 3.37
N LYS A 161 -17.56 1.09 4.05
CA LYS A 161 -18.40 1.48 5.19
C LYS A 161 -19.87 1.48 4.79
N LYS A 162 -20.22 2.18 3.70
CA LYS A 162 -21.59 2.27 3.21
C LYS A 162 -22.19 0.89 2.94
N LEU A 163 -21.46 0.04 2.19
CA LEU A 163 -21.88 -1.32 1.89
C LEU A 163 -22.25 -2.12 3.15
N LEU A 164 -21.39 -2.10 4.16
CA LEU A 164 -21.62 -2.84 5.40
C LEU A 164 -22.80 -2.30 6.22
N LEU A 165 -23.02 -0.98 6.23
CA LEU A 165 -24.12 -0.34 6.94
C LEU A 165 -25.46 -0.56 6.23
N ASP A 166 -25.50 -0.40 4.91
CA ASP A 166 -26.71 -0.61 4.09
C ASP A 166 -27.25 -2.05 4.28
N HIS A 167 -26.36 -3.03 4.33
CA HIS A 167 -26.74 -4.43 4.58
C HIS A 167 -26.84 -4.80 6.07
N ARG A 168 -26.84 -3.82 6.99
CA ARG A 168 -27.05 -4.01 8.44
C ARG A 168 -26.21 -5.11 9.06
N GLY A 169 -24.96 -5.24 8.62
CA GLY A 169 -24.01 -6.24 9.10
C GLY A 169 -24.32 -7.69 8.67
N LYS A 170 -25.18 -7.92 7.70
CA LYS A 170 -25.43 -9.25 7.11
C LYS A 170 -24.26 -9.70 6.24
N VAL A 171 -23.53 -8.76 5.60
CA VAL A 171 -22.29 -9.06 4.86
C VAL A 171 -21.18 -9.32 5.86
N LYS A 172 -20.76 -10.57 6.00
CA LYS A 172 -19.75 -11.01 6.97
C LYS A 172 -18.38 -11.19 6.35
N GLU A 173 -18.34 -11.61 5.11
CA GLU A 173 -17.12 -11.86 4.35
C GLU A 173 -17.17 -11.12 3.02
N ILE A 174 -16.02 -10.61 2.61
CA ILE A 174 -15.79 -10.06 1.27
C ILE A 174 -14.48 -10.59 0.70
N ALA A 175 -14.43 -10.72 -0.62
CA ALA A 175 -13.21 -10.86 -1.37
C ALA A 175 -12.80 -9.46 -1.86
N ILE A 176 -11.58 -9.01 -1.52
CA ILE A 176 -11.07 -7.72 -1.94
C ILE A 176 -9.77 -7.86 -2.70
N GLY A 177 -9.71 -7.32 -3.89
CA GLY A 177 -8.54 -7.34 -4.75
C GLY A 177 -8.23 -5.97 -5.32
N GLY A 178 -6.95 -5.71 -5.52
CA GLY A 178 -6.49 -4.53 -6.26
C GLY A 178 -5.86 -4.98 -7.57
N ARG A 179 -6.25 -4.37 -8.68
CA ARG A 179 -5.63 -4.60 -9.98
C ARG A 179 -5.31 -3.29 -10.68
N ARG A 180 -4.52 -3.38 -11.71
CA ARG A 180 -4.29 -2.25 -12.60
C ARG A 180 -5.55 -2.02 -13.41
N PRO A 181 -6.02 -0.75 -13.54
CA PRO A 181 -7.13 -0.44 -14.42
C PRO A 181 -6.87 -0.92 -15.84
N GLU A 182 -7.84 -1.57 -16.43
CA GLU A 182 -7.81 -1.96 -17.83
C GLU A 182 -8.50 -0.90 -18.69
N GLY A 183 -7.94 -0.63 -19.87
CA GLY A 183 -8.50 0.31 -20.83
C GLY A 183 -7.69 1.58 -21.05
N LEU A 184 -8.20 2.46 -21.93
CA LEU A 184 -7.51 3.64 -22.43
C LEU A 184 -7.83 4.94 -21.67
N ASP A 185 -8.49 4.86 -20.52
CA ASP A 185 -8.82 6.04 -19.73
C ASP A 185 -7.57 6.55 -18.99
N LYS A 186 -6.88 7.50 -19.62
CA LYS A 186 -5.69 8.14 -19.09
C LYS A 186 -5.91 8.82 -17.72
N SER A 187 -7.14 9.19 -17.41
CA SER A 187 -7.45 9.84 -16.12
C SER A 187 -7.28 8.89 -14.93
N ARG A 188 -7.25 7.57 -15.17
CA ARG A 188 -7.14 6.52 -14.16
C ARG A 188 -5.83 5.76 -14.17
N GLU A 189 -4.89 6.10 -15.05
CA GLU A 189 -3.61 5.40 -15.16
C GLU A 189 -2.79 5.38 -13.86
N ASN A 190 -2.95 6.42 -13.01
CA ASN A 190 -2.27 6.56 -11.72
C ASN A 190 -3.08 6.03 -10.53
N MET A 191 -4.20 5.37 -10.77
CA MET A 191 -5.06 4.77 -9.75
C MET A 191 -4.91 3.25 -9.74
N ALA A 192 -5.27 2.63 -8.62
CA ALA A 192 -5.57 1.21 -8.54
C ALA A 192 -7.07 1.00 -8.69
N GLU A 193 -7.47 0.00 -9.44
CA GLU A 193 -8.84 -0.48 -9.45
C GLU A 193 -9.01 -1.47 -8.30
N VAL A 194 -9.93 -1.20 -7.40
CA VAL A 194 -10.25 -2.05 -6.24
C VAL A 194 -11.59 -2.72 -6.48
N ILE A 195 -11.59 -4.03 -6.44
CA ILE A 195 -12.78 -4.87 -6.63
C ILE A 195 -13.14 -5.48 -5.28
N ILE A 196 -14.40 -5.39 -4.91
CA ILE A 196 -14.96 -5.95 -3.68
C ILE A 196 -16.13 -6.84 -4.08
N ASP A 197 -15.95 -8.14 -3.95
CA ASP A 197 -17.01 -9.11 -4.18
C ASP A 197 -17.60 -9.57 -2.85
N TYR A 198 -18.93 -9.65 -2.78
CA TYR A 198 -19.65 -9.95 -1.55
C TYR A 198 -20.96 -10.72 -1.83
N LEU A 199 -21.47 -11.38 -0.81
CA LEU A 199 -22.79 -12.00 -0.85
C LEU A 199 -23.83 -10.97 -0.40
N SER A 200 -24.54 -10.38 -1.36
CA SER A 200 -25.64 -9.45 -1.10
C SER A 200 -26.89 -10.22 -0.66
N PRO A 201 -27.46 -9.91 0.51
CA PRO A 201 -28.70 -10.53 0.96
C PRO A 201 -29.91 -10.19 0.08
N ASP A 202 -29.84 -9.06 -0.62
CA ASP A 202 -30.96 -8.50 -1.39
C ASP A 202 -30.86 -8.81 -2.89
N ASN A 203 -29.71 -9.37 -3.34
CA ASN A 203 -29.50 -9.75 -4.73
C ASN A 203 -29.91 -11.20 -4.96
N THR A 204 -30.94 -11.39 -5.79
CA THR A 204 -31.46 -12.70 -6.19
C THR A 204 -30.76 -13.30 -7.42
N SER A 205 -29.66 -12.68 -7.88
CA SER A 205 -28.90 -13.19 -9.02
C SER A 205 -28.46 -14.64 -8.80
N HIS A 206 -28.73 -15.49 -9.78
CA HIS A 206 -28.26 -16.85 -9.78
C HIS A 206 -26.79 -16.99 -10.23
N GLN A 207 -26.21 -15.94 -10.78
CA GLN A 207 -24.79 -15.92 -11.15
C GLN A 207 -23.97 -15.64 -9.89
N LYS A 208 -23.26 -16.66 -9.42
CA LYS A 208 -22.33 -16.56 -8.29
C LYS A 208 -20.92 -16.74 -8.79
N GLN A 209 -20.02 -15.89 -8.32
CA GLN A 209 -18.59 -16.05 -8.51
C GLN A 209 -18.02 -16.81 -7.31
N GLU A 210 -17.31 -17.90 -7.56
CA GLU A 210 -16.68 -18.68 -6.51
C GLU A 210 -15.21 -18.31 -6.35
N TYR A 211 -14.81 -18.15 -5.09
CA TYR A 211 -13.43 -17.90 -4.69
C TYR A 211 -12.93 -19.03 -3.80
N HIS A 212 -11.82 -19.62 -4.19
CA HIS A 212 -11.15 -20.69 -3.44
C HIS A 212 -9.96 -20.13 -2.70
N PHE A 213 -10.13 -19.81 -1.42
CA PHE A 213 -9.04 -19.34 -0.56
C PHE A 213 -8.29 -20.55 0.00
N SER A 214 -7.15 -20.87 -0.61
CA SER A 214 -6.33 -22.02 -0.23
C SER A 214 -4.86 -21.65 -0.03
N GLY A 215 -4.17 -22.36 0.88
CA GLY A 215 -2.76 -22.17 1.16
C GLY A 215 -2.48 -21.30 2.39
N LYS A 216 -1.33 -20.62 2.40
CA LYS A 216 -0.82 -19.86 3.55
C LYS A 216 -1.27 -18.40 3.49
N TYR A 217 -1.66 -17.85 4.63
CA TYR A 217 -2.14 -16.48 4.77
C TYR A 217 -1.51 -15.81 5.99
N ALA A 218 -1.16 -14.54 5.81
CA ALA A 218 -0.90 -13.61 6.90
C ALA A 218 -2.23 -12.97 7.31
N VAL A 219 -2.57 -13.04 8.60
CA VAL A 219 -3.84 -12.53 9.15
C VAL A 219 -3.55 -11.35 10.04
N MET A 220 -4.19 -10.24 9.75
CA MET A 220 -4.13 -9.03 10.57
C MET A 220 -5.53 -8.67 11.05
N ARG A 221 -5.65 -8.35 12.35
CA ARG A 221 -6.87 -7.83 12.94
C ARG A 221 -6.83 -6.32 12.96
N TYR A 222 -7.90 -5.70 12.52
CA TYR A 222 -8.18 -4.29 12.71
C TYR A 222 -9.33 -4.10 13.69
N ASP A 223 -9.14 -3.22 14.67
CA ASP A 223 -10.14 -2.79 15.63
C ASP A 223 -9.98 -1.29 15.83
N GLY A 224 -10.87 -0.49 15.28
CA GLY A 224 -10.72 0.95 15.32
C GLY A 224 -11.79 1.71 14.55
N THR A 225 -11.56 3.02 14.40
CA THR A 225 -12.49 3.89 13.68
C THR A 225 -12.28 3.82 12.17
N TRP A 226 -13.35 4.06 11.41
CA TRP A 226 -13.27 4.17 9.95
C TRP A 226 -12.28 5.24 9.48
N SER A 227 -12.24 6.38 10.19
CA SER A 227 -11.30 7.46 9.87
C SER A 227 -9.84 7.03 10.03
N ALA A 228 -9.52 6.29 11.10
CA ALA A 228 -8.18 5.77 11.31
C ALA A 228 -7.83 4.69 10.27
N TYR A 229 -8.77 3.80 9.95
CA TYR A 229 -8.58 2.80 8.90
C TYR A 229 -8.27 3.43 7.55
N GLY A 230 -9.07 4.40 7.11
CA GLY A 230 -8.87 5.06 5.82
C GLY A 230 -7.52 5.79 5.71
N LYS A 231 -7.02 6.37 6.81
CA LYS A 231 -5.71 7.05 6.83
C LYS A 231 -4.53 6.08 6.85
N LEU A 232 -4.69 4.94 7.52
CA LEU A 232 -3.59 4.04 7.83
C LEU A 232 -3.55 2.79 6.95
N SER A 233 -4.67 2.41 6.32
CA SER A 233 -4.81 1.12 5.63
C SER A 233 -3.71 0.87 4.60
N LYS A 234 -3.42 1.85 3.73
CA LYS A 234 -2.40 1.73 2.68
C LYS A 234 -0.98 1.70 3.25
N LYS A 235 -0.67 2.64 4.16
CA LYS A 235 0.66 2.73 4.79
C LYS A 235 0.93 1.50 5.64
N ASN A 236 -0.04 1.09 6.44
CA ASN A 236 0.10 -0.09 7.30
C ASN A 236 0.26 -1.37 6.50
N TYR A 237 -0.51 -1.55 5.43
CA TYR A 237 -0.40 -2.72 4.56
C TYR A 237 1.03 -2.86 4.02
N LEU A 238 1.55 -1.84 3.35
CA LEU A 238 2.90 -1.85 2.78
C LEU A 238 3.98 -1.99 3.86
N TRP A 239 3.76 -1.38 5.03
CA TRP A 239 4.69 -1.49 6.16
C TRP A 239 4.72 -2.90 6.72
N VAL A 240 3.57 -3.50 7.00
CA VAL A 240 3.51 -4.87 7.54
C VAL A 240 4.16 -5.86 6.59
N MET A 241 3.84 -5.75 5.30
CA MET A 241 4.41 -6.65 4.29
C MET A 241 5.93 -6.53 4.21
N SER A 242 6.46 -5.30 4.23
CA SER A 242 7.91 -5.06 4.19
C SER A 242 8.60 -5.40 5.50
N TYR A 243 7.97 -5.13 6.67
CA TYR A 243 8.52 -5.46 7.98
C TYR A 243 8.74 -6.97 8.14
N HIS A 244 7.75 -7.77 7.73
CA HIS A 244 7.82 -9.23 7.77
C HIS A 244 8.52 -9.83 6.54
N GLN A 245 8.93 -9.00 5.58
CA GLN A 245 9.55 -9.42 4.32
C GLN A 245 8.72 -10.46 3.56
N PHE A 246 7.40 -10.31 3.60
CA PHE A 246 6.49 -11.25 2.95
C PHE A 246 6.64 -11.24 1.43
N ARG A 247 6.36 -12.39 0.85
CA ARG A 247 6.18 -12.59 -0.58
C ARG A 247 4.71 -12.90 -0.81
N LEU A 248 4.02 -12.00 -1.48
CA LEU A 248 2.58 -12.12 -1.69
C LEU A 248 2.26 -12.84 -2.99
N ARG A 249 1.32 -13.76 -2.94
CA ARG A 249 0.68 -14.27 -4.15
C ARG A 249 -0.22 -13.18 -4.72
N ASN A 250 -0.30 -13.09 -6.05
CA ASN A 250 -1.17 -12.11 -6.73
C ASN A 250 -2.62 -12.62 -6.75
N GLU A 251 -3.21 -12.74 -5.58
CA GLU A 251 -4.56 -13.26 -5.36
C GLU A 251 -5.40 -12.27 -4.57
N THR A 252 -6.70 -12.44 -4.63
CA THR A 252 -7.67 -11.67 -3.86
C THR A 252 -7.52 -11.95 -2.36
N HIS A 253 -7.63 -10.92 -1.54
CA HIS A 253 -7.64 -11.03 -0.09
C HIS A 253 -9.05 -11.35 0.41
N LEU A 254 -9.14 -12.09 1.52
CA LEU A 254 -10.39 -12.28 2.24
C LEU A 254 -10.46 -11.30 3.42
N MET A 255 -11.59 -10.65 3.61
CA MET A 255 -11.88 -9.91 4.86
C MET A 255 -13.09 -10.52 5.54
N THR A 256 -12.98 -10.74 6.85
CA THR A 256 -14.08 -11.23 7.70
C THR A 256 -14.43 -10.17 8.73
N PHE A 257 -15.69 -9.70 8.73
CA PHE A 257 -16.16 -8.64 9.62
C PHE A 257 -16.78 -9.23 10.89
N HIS A 258 -16.33 -8.74 12.04
CA HIS A 258 -16.85 -9.12 13.37
C HIS A 258 -17.90 -8.12 13.86
N SER A 259 -17.66 -6.82 13.64
CA SER A 259 -18.62 -5.76 13.93
C SER A 259 -18.43 -4.56 13.03
N CYS A 260 -19.52 -3.83 12.80
CA CYS A 260 -19.55 -2.59 12.04
C CYS A 260 -20.59 -1.65 12.62
N SER A 261 -20.20 -0.40 12.85
CA SER A 261 -21.05 0.71 13.22
C SER A 261 -20.70 1.97 12.43
N GLU A 262 -21.40 3.07 12.65
CA GLU A 262 -21.09 4.37 12.03
C GLU A 262 -19.65 4.84 12.30
N ASP A 263 -19.12 4.58 13.50
CA ASP A 263 -17.81 5.08 13.90
C ASP A 263 -16.71 4.03 13.82
N LYS A 264 -17.03 2.77 14.11
CA LYS A 264 -16.06 1.70 14.32
C LYS A 264 -16.30 0.48 13.44
N VAL A 265 -15.19 -0.20 13.15
CA VAL A 265 -15.22 -1.49 12.46
C VAL A 265 -14.19 -2.43 13.07
N VAL A 266 -14.55 -3.71 13.16
CA VAL A 266 -13.65 -4.79 13.57
C VAL A 266 -13.67 -5.87 12.51
N PHE A 267 -12.51 -6.20 11.96
CA PHE A 267 -12.36 -7.24 10.95
C PHE A 267 -10.99 -7.91 11.00
N ASP A 268 -10.91 -9.08 10.43
CA ASP A 268 -9.66 -9.75 10.09
C ASP A 268 -9.45 -9.69 8.57
N ILE A 269 -8.25 -9.35 8.13
CA ILE A 269 -7.84 -9.44 6.73
C ILE A 269 -6.83 -10.56 6.54
N TYR A 270 -7.10 -11.42 5.58
CA TYR A 270 -6.29 -12.57 5.20
C TYR A 270 -5.57 -12.26 3.90
N ILE A 271 -4.27 -12.15 3.96
CA ILE A 271 -3.40 -11.77 2.85
C ILE A 271 -2.66 -13.02 2.38
N PRO A 272 -2.83 -13.44 1.11
CA PRO A 272 -2.21 -14.65 0.60
C PRO A 272 -0.69 -14.50 0.50
N ILE A 273 0.06 -15.40 1.14
CA ILE A 273 1.52 -15.40 1.15
C ILE A 273 2.08 -16.74 0.62
N VAL A 274 3.33 -16.71 0.19
CA VAL A 274 4.05 -17.89 -0.29
C VAL A 274 4.46 -18.81 0.85
#